data_c15f83fcc34cecd66ccd95160b065aab
#
_entry.id   c15f83fcc34cecd66ccd95160b065aab
#
_cell.length_a   1.000
_cell.length_b   1.000
_cell.length_c   1.000
_cell.angle_alpha   90.00
_cell.angle_beta   90.00
_cell.angle_gamma   90.00
#
_symmetry.space_group_name_H-M   'P 1'
#
loop_
_entity.id
_entity.type
_entity.pdbx_description
1 polymer ?
#
loop_
_entity_poly.entity_id
_entity_poly.type
_entity_poly.pdbx_seq_one_letter_code
_entity_poly.pdbx_strand_id
1 'polypeptide(L)'
;MLEKSVIEHCSPTLASIKTGNLFTYKYESEEELWKSVEGFNECVREKGVSLTVLRRSEKKALIYVCRFSSLERDLKKPGVANFIKKYGYESTDPAYALERLRSRLAQREDFPHEIGIFLDYPLGDVIGFIKNAGQNCKCVGCWKVYCNECEAIKAFARFRKCTSVYVRLWNQGRSVRQLTVAA
;
A
#
# COMPACT_ATOMS: atom_id res chain seq x y z
N MET A 1 9.27 -4.72 16.11
CA MET A 1 9.28 -5.92 15.23
C MET A 1 8.43 -5.59 13.98
N LEU A 2 9.03 -5.63 12.79
CA LEU A 2 8.43 -5.23 11.52
C LEU A 2 7.20 -6.10 11.14
N GLU A 3 7.29 -7.41 11.32
CA GLU A 3 6.20 -8.35 10.98
C GLU A 3 4.88 -8.00 11.69
N LYS A 4 4.93 -7.63 12.99
CA LYS A 4 3.74 -7.20 13.72
C LYS A 4 3.08 -5.99 13.06
N SER A 5 3.88 -4.98 12.70
CA SER A 5 3.36 -3.79 12.01
C SER A 5 2.77 -4.14 10.64
N VAL A 6 3.38 -5.10 9.91
CA VAL A 6 2.80 -5.58 8.64
C VAL A 6 1.46 -6.27 8.86
N ILE A 7 1.31 -7.10 9.90
CA ILE A 7 0.02 -7.72 10.24
C ILE A 7 -1.03 -6.65 10.58
N GLU A 8 -0.68 -5.67 11.40
CA GLU A 8 -1.62 -4.62 11.83
C GLU A 8 -2.07 -3.71 10.68
N HIS A 9 -1.18 -3.41 9.72
CA HIS A 9 -1.44 -2.42 8.66
C HIS A 9 -1.69 -3.02 7.28
N CYS A 10 -1.19 -4.24 7.00
CA CYS A 10 -1.15 -4.80 5.65
C CYS A 10 -1.89 -6.12 5.50
N SER A 11 -2.65 -6.58 6.50
CA SER A 11 -3.40 -7.82 6.42
C SER A 11 -4.26 -7.96 5.16
N PRO A 12 -4.97 -6.94 4.66
CA PRO A 12 -5.71 -7.05 3.40
C PRO A 12 -4.83 -7.37 2.19
N THR A 13 -3.60 -6.85 2.15
CA THR A 13 -2.62 -7.18 1.10
C THR A 13 -2.09 -8.61 1.26
N LEU A 14 -1.79 -9.05 2.50
CA LEU A 14 -1.38 -10.42 2.76
C LEU A 14 -2.48 -11.43 2.39
N ALA A 15 -3.75 -11.06 2.62
CA ALA A 15 -4.94 -11.86 2.29
C ALA A 15 -5.33 -11.83 0.81
N SER A 16 -4.59 -11.13 -0.05
CA SER A 16 -4.90 -10.97 -1.49
C SER A 16 -6.24 -10.29 -1.79
N ILE A 17 -6.76 -9.47 -0.88
CA ILE A 17 -8.01 -8.70 -1.08
C ILE A 17 -7.76 -7.21 -1.31
N LYS A 18 -6.50 -6.77 -1.32
CA LYS A 18 -6.05 -5.42 -1.62
C LYS A 18 -4.67 -5.46 -2.26
N THR A 19 -4.41 -4.59 -3.20
CA THR A 19 -3.13 -4.54 -3.94
C THR A 19 -1.96 -4.13 -3.07
N GLY A 20 -2.12 -3.08 -2.27
CA GLY A 20 -1.03 -2.57 -1.44
C GLY A 20 -1.50 -1.76 -0.25
N ASN A 21 -0.64 -1.69 0.74
CA ASN A 21 -0.79 -0.89 1.95
C ASN A 21 0.46 -0.08 2.22
N LEU A 22 0.28 1.05 2.87
CA LEU A 22 1.33 2.00 3.24
C LEU A 22 1.25 2.26 4.74
N PHE A 23 2.40 2.24 5.43
CA PHE A 23 2.47 2.60 6.84
C PHE A 23 3.83 3.19 7.20
N THR A 24 3.88 3.90 8.33
CA THR A 24 5.14 4.41 8.87
C THR A 24 5.65 3.44 9.94
N TYR A 25 6.88 2.98 9.75
CA TYR A 25 7.60 2.12 10.68
C TYR A 25 8.68 2.92 11.42
N LYS A 26 8.76 2.75 12.75
CA LYS A 26 9.84 3.29 13.56
C LYS A 26 10.92 2.23 13.72
N TYR A 27 12.18 2.62 13.58
CA TYR A 27 13.35 1.73 13.73
C TYR A 27 14.42 2.41 14.57
N GLU A 28 15.29 1.60 15.21
CA GLU A 28 16.35 2.12 16.07
C GLU A 28 17.64 2.39 15.28
N SER A 29 17.98 1.49 14.33
CA SER A 29 19.15 1.62 13.47
C SER A 29 18.83 1.24 12.01
N GLU A 30 19.60 1.77 11.07
CA GLU A 30 19.46 1.42 9.65
C GLU A 30 19.75 -0.07 9.40
N GLU A 31 20.73 -0.62 10.11
CA GLU A 31 21.08 -2.04 10.01
C GLU A 31 19.89 -2.93 10.41
N GLU A 32 19.23 -2.62 11.53
CA GLU A 32 18.00 -3.32 11.96
C GLU A 32 16.88 -3.21 10.94
N LEU A 33 16.69 -2.03 10.37
CA LEU A 33 15.67 -1.80 9.34
C LEU A 33 15.91 -2.72 8.13
N TRP A 34 17.11 -2.69 7.56
CA TRP A 34 17.42 -3.45 6.36
C TRP A 34 17.40 -4.94 6.59
N LYS A 35 17.94 -5.43 7.71
CA LYS A 35 17.85 -6.82 8.11
C LYS A 35 16.41 -7.30 8.25
N SER A 36 15.53 -6.47 8.84
CA SER A 36 14.10 -6.78 8.98
C SER A 36 13.38 -6.80 7.64
N VAL A 37 13.69 -5.87 6.74
CA VAL A 37 13.12 -5.78 5.39
C VAL A 37 13.52 -6.98 4.53
N GLU A 38 14.80 -7.32 4.52
CA GLU A 38 15.34 -8.47 3.79
C GLU A 38 14.73 -9.78 4.30
N GLY A 39 14.75 -10.00 5.61
CA GLY A 39 14.18 -11.21 6.22
C GLY A 39 12.67 -11.33 5.95
N PHE A 40 11.92 -10.23 5.98
CA PHE A 40 10.50 -10.25 5.59
C PHE A 40 10.33 -10.64 4.13
N ASN A 41 11.05 -10.00 3.21
CA ASN A 41 10.95 -10.26 1.79
C ASN A 41 11.32 -11.69 1.42
N GLU A 42 12.37 -12.25 2.06
CA GLU A 42 12.72 -13.66 1.89
C GLU A 42 11.59 -14.58 2.33
N CYS A 43 11.00 -14.30 3.49
CA CYS A 43 9.93 -15.10 4.09
C CYS A 43 8.67 -15.18 3.18
N VAL A 44 8.32 -14.10 2.46
CA VAL A 44 7.07 -14.01 1.66
C VAL A 44 7.29 -13.99 0.15
N ARG A 45 8.53 -14.12 -0.34
CA ARG A 45 8.88 -14.07 -1.77
C ARG A 45 8.00 -14.99 -2.62
N GLU A 46 7.91 -16.25 -2.21
CA GLU A 46 7.11 -17.28 -2.91
C GLU A 46 5.58 -17.02 -2.87
N LYS A 47 5.15 -16.07 -2.05
CA LYS A 47 3.74 -15.68 -1.90
C LYS A 47 3.35 -14.50 -2.80
N GLY A 48 4.29 -13.99 -3.59
CA GLY A 48 4.05 -12.85 -4.48
C GLY A 48 3.82 -11.52 -3.78
N VAL A 49 4.24 -11.40 -2.52
CA VAL A 49 4.21 -10.15 -1.73
C VAL A 49 5.62 -9.58 -1.62
N SER A 50 5.75 -8.28 -1.71
CA SER A 50 7.00 -7.56 -1.47
C SER A 50 6.80 -6.34 -0.58
N LEU A 51 7.84 -6.01 0.17
CA LEU A 51 7.93 -4.84 1.01
C LEU A 51 9.05 -3.94 0.50
N THR A 52 8.71 -2.67 0.29
CA THR A 52 9.64 -1.64 -0.21
C THR A 52 9.67 -0.45 0.71
N VAL A 53 10.85 0.04 1.05
CA VAL A 53 11.04 1.31 1.77
C VAL A 53 10.98 2.43 0.74
N LEU A 54 9.92 3.25 0.77
CA LEU A 54 9.72 4.34 -0.16
C LEU A 54 10.45 5.63 0.26
N ARG A 55 10.48 5.94 1.55
CA ARG A 55 11.17 7.11 2.11
C ARG A 55 11.67 6.82 3.52
N ARG A 56 12.78 7.45 3.88
CA ARG A 56 13.34 7.39 5.25
C ARG A 56 13.53 8.79 5.83
N SER A 57 13.42 8.89 7.13
CA SER A 57 13.91 9.98 7.98
C SER A 57 14.60 9.38 9.19
N GLU A 58 15.21 10.17 10.07
CA GLU A 58 16.14 9.71 11.14
C GLU A 58 15.74 8.41 11.86
N LYS A 59 14.47 8.21 12.19
CA LYS A 59 13.99 6.99 12.91
C LYS A 59 12.66 6.48 12.36
N LYS A 60 12.30 6.87 11.14
CA LYS A 60 11.03 6.47 10.52
C LYS A 60 11.23 6.10 9.06
N ALA A 61 10.64 5.00 8.66
CA ALA A 61 10.55 4.56 7.28
C ALA A 61 9.10 4.55 6.82
N LEU A 62 8.84 5.11 5.64
CA LEU A 62 7.57 4.93 4.94
C LEU A 62 7.67 3.63 4.14
N ILE A 63 6.90 2.66 4.55
CA ILE A 63 6.94 1.29 4.02
C ILE A 63 5.69 1.02 3.20
N TYR A 64 5.91 0.47 2.02
CA TYR A 64 4.87 -0.01 1.11
C TYR A 64 4.96 -1.53 0.99
N VAL A 65 3.86 -2.22 1.23
CA VAL A 65 3.73 -3.67 1.04
C VAL A 65 2.72 -3.91 -0.08
N CYS A 66 3.09 -4.65 -1.09
CA CYS A 66 2.20 -4.90 -2.23
C CYS A 66 2.34 -6.30 -2.83
N ARG A 67 1.35 -6.63 -3.65
CA ARG A 67 1.38 -7.75 -4.60
C ARG A 67 1.70 -7.19 -5.99
N PHE A 68 2.85 -7.56 -6.53
CA PHE A 68 3.32 -7.05 -7.82
C PHE A 68 2.34 -7.32 -8.96
N SER A 69 1.80 -8.54 -9.04
CA SER A 69 0.81 -8.91 -10.06
C SER A 69 -0.50 -8.11 -9.96
N SER A 70 -0.91 -7.77 -8.73
CA SER A 70 -2.09 -6.91 -8.52
C SER A 70 -1.78 -5.46 -8.88
N LEU A 71 -0.61 -4.94 -8.51
CA LEU A 71 -0.18 -3.60 -8.88
C LEU A 71 -0.10 -3.44 -10.40
N GLU A 72 0.45 -4.43 -11.10
CA GLU A 72 0.50 -4.44 -12.57
C GLU A 72 -0.90 -4.33 -13.19
N ARG A 73 -1.86 -5.10 -12.69
CA ARG A 73 -3.27 -4.99 -13.15
C ARG A 73 -3.84 -3.61 -12.88
N ASP A 74 -3.59 -3.05 -11.71
CA ASP A 74 -4.16 -1.75 -11.32
C ASP A 74 -3.58 -0.62 -12.17
N LEU A 75 -2.29 -0.65 -12.46
CA LEU A 75 -1.63 0.34 -13.32
C LEU A 75 -2.12 0.29 -14.77
N LYS A 76 -2.61 -0.88 -15.22
CA LYS A 76 -3.20 -1.10 -16.55
C LYS A 76 -4.71 -0.86 -16.63
N LYS A 77 -5.39 -0.53 -15.53
CA LYS A 77 -6.83 -0.20 -15.53
C LYS A 77 -7.13 0.98 -16.45
N PRO A 78 -8.32 1.01 -17.09
CA PRO A 78 -8.72 2.12 -17.95
C PRO A 78 -8.55 3.49 -17.27
N GLY A 79 -7.89 4.41 -17.96
CA GLY A 79 -7.65 5.77 -17.50
C GLY A 79 -6.48 5.95 -16.52
N VAL A 80 -5.98 4.89 -15.88
CA VAL A 80 -4.88 4.98 -14.90
C VAL A 80 -3.58 5.42 -15.58
N ALA A 81 -3.20 4.80 -16.70
CA ALA A 81 -1.98 5.16 -17.45
C ALA A 81 -1.96 6.65 -17.83
N ASN A 82 -3.08 7.16 -18.39
CA ASN A 82 -3.21 8.56 -18.76
C ASN A 82 -3.20 9.50 -17.54
N PHE A 83 -3.74 9.04 -16.42
CA PHE A 83 -3.75 9.81 -15.19
C PHE A 83 -2.34 9.95 -14.60
N ILE A 84 -1.61 8.84 -14.40
CA ILE A 84 -0.27 8.87 -13.79
C ILE A 84 0.79 9.53 -14.70
N LYS A 85 0.60 9.49 -16.03
CA LYS A 85 1.46 10.18 -16.99
C LYS A 85 1.60 11.68 -16.68
N LYS A 86 0.55 12.32 -16.17
CA LYS A 86 0.55 13.74 -15.75
C LYS A 86 1.55 14.04 -14.63
N TYR A 87 1.97 13.02 -13.88
CA TYR A 87 2.92 13.08 -12.78
C TYR A 87 4.30 12.53 -13.17
N GLY A 88 4.53 12.35 -14.48
CA GLY A 88 5.81 11.90 -15.02
C GLY A 88 6.05 10.39 -14.92
N TYR A 89 5.00 9.59 -14.86
CA TYR A 89 5.09 8.13 -15.01
C TYR A 89 4.97 7.79 -16.50
N GLU A 90 6.10 7.46 -17.13
CA GLU A 90 6.16 7.16 -18.56
C GLU A 90 5.82 5.70 -18.91
N SER A 91 5.82 4.83 -17.89
CA SER A 91 5.50 3.41 -18.01
C SER A 91 4.55 2.96 -16.90
N THR A 92 3.72 1.95 -17.22
CA THR A 92 2.90 1.21 -16.25
C THR A 92 3.58 -0.06 -15.74
N ASP A 93 4.87 -0.26 -16.03
CA ASP A 93 5.67 -1.31 -15.40
C ASP A 93 5.74 -1.05 -13.89
N PRO A 94 5.42 -2.04 -13.04
CA PRO A 94 5.37 -1.84 -11.59
C PRO A 94 6.71 -1.42 -10.96
N ALA A 95 7.83 -1.97 -11.45
CA ALA A 95 9.15 -1.65 -10.90
C ALA A 95 9.52 -0.20 -11.24
N TYR A 96 9.32 0.20 -12.50
CA TYR A 96 9.48 1.58 -12.93
C TYR A 96 8.57 2.54 -12.14
N ALA A 97 7.29 2.19 -12.00
CA ALA A 97 6.32 3.04 -11.32
C ALA A 97 6.66 3.23 -9.83
N LEU A 98 7.14 2.18 -9.15
CA LEU A 98 7.60 2.28 -7.76
C LEU A 98 8.86 3.14 -7.62
N GLU A 99 9.82 3.04 -8.53
CA GLU A 99 11.01 3.88 -8.50
C GLU A 99 10.65 5.36 -8.76
N ARG A 100 9.75 5.61 -9.69
CA ARG A 100 9.23 6.97 -9.92
C ARG A 100 8.51 7.51 -8.68
N LEU A 101 7.68 6.70 -8.02
CA LEU A 101 7.01 7.08 -6.77
C LEU A 101 8.02 7.42 -5.66
N ARG A 102 9.09 6.63 -5.52
CA ARG A 102 10.19 6.90 -4.57
C ARG A 102 10.84 8.25 -4.86
N SER A 103 11.17 8.51 -6.13
CA SER A 103 11.74 9.79 -6.55
C SER A 103 10.84 10.97 -6.21
N ARG A 104 9.53 10.86 -6.43
CA ARG A 104 8.56 11.89 -6.07
C ARG A 104 8.44 12.10 -4.56
N LEU A 105 8.49 11.02 -3.77
CA LEU A 105 8.47 11.10 -2.30
C LEU A 105 9.77 11.68 -1.71
N ALA A 106 10.89 11.60 -2.43
CA ALA A 106 12.16 12.21 -2.04
C ALA A 106 12.20 13.74 -2.29
N GLN A 107 11.47 14.21 -3.29
CA GLN A 107 11.27 15.63 -3.54
C GLN A 107 10.41 16.19 -2.41
N ARG A 108 10.87 17.27 -1.75
CA ARG A 108 10.18 17.89 -0.60
C ARG A 108 8.99 18.78 -1.00
N GLU A 109 8.55 18.68 -2.23
CA GLU A 109 7.33 19.28 -2.73
C GLU A 109 6.10 18.54 -2.21
N ASP A 110 4.92 18.84 -2.73
CA ASP A 110 3.66 18.24 -2.28
C ASP A 110 3.70 16.71 -2.26
N PHE A 111 3.04 16.13 -1.24
CA PHE A 111 2.90 14.68 -1.12
C PHE A 111 2.22 14.10 -2.37
N PRO A 112 2.78 13.05 -3.00
CA PRO A 112 2.26 12.49 -4.24
C PRO A 112 0.92 11.78 -4.02
N HIS A 113 -0.19 12.49 -4.18
CA HIS A 113 -1.53 11.95 -3.94
C HIS A 113 -1.95 10.86 -4.94
N GLU A 114 -1.29 10.76 -6.09
CA GLU A 114 -1.44 9.64 -7.03
C GLU A 114 -1.04 8.29 -6.43
N ILE A 115 -0.36 8.27 -5.29
CA ILE A 115 -0.08 7.05 -4.50
C ILE A 115 -1.34 6.24 -4.19
N GLY A 116 -2.52 6.89 -4.18
CA GLY A 116 -3.79 6.21 -4.01
C GLY A 116 -4.02 5.08 -5.00
N ILE A 117 -3.50 5.19 -6.23
CA ILE A 117 -3.55 4.11 -7.23
C ILE A 117 -2.77 2.87 -6.75
N PHE A 118 -1.59 3.07 -6.17
CA PHE A 118 -0.75 2.01 -5.59
C PHE A 118 -1.41 1.35 -4.36
N LEU A 119 -2.36 2.05 -3.75
CA LEU A 119 -3.11 1.59 -2.58
C LEU A 119 -4.47 0.97 -2.96
N ASP A 120 -4.71 0.67 -4.26
CA ASP A 120 -5.96 0.11 -4.78
C ASP A 120 -7.18 1.02 -4.52
N TYR A 121 -6.95 2.34 -4.46
CA TYR A 121 -8.07 3.27 -4.39
C TYR A 121 -8.68 3.49 -5.78
N PRO A 122 -10.01 3.58 -5.90
CA PRO A 122 -10.65 3.87 -7.18
C PRO A 122 -10.10 5.16 -7.81
N LEU A 123 -9.79 5.12 -9.11
CA LEU A 123 -9.24 6.27 -9.84
C LEU A 123 -10.09 7.53 -9.64
N GLY A 124 -11.42 7.39 -9.65
CA GLY A 124 -12.33 8.51 -9.41
C GLY A 124 -12.18 9.15 -8.02
N ASP A 125 -11.89 8.33 -7.00
CA ASP A 125 -11.67 8.83 -5.64
C ASP A 125 -10.31 9.53 -5.52
N VAL A 126 -9.27 9.01 -6.17
CA VAL A 126 -7.95 9.67 -6.22
C VAL A 126 -8.04 11.02 -6.93
N ILE A 127 -8.71 11.07 -8.08
CA ILE A 127 -8.94 12.32 -8.82
C ILE A 127 -9.79 13.29 -7.99
N GLY A 128 -10.85 12.80 -7.36
CA GLY A 128 -11.73 13.58 -6.49
C GLY A 128 -10.96 14.20 -5.31
N PHE A 129 -10.10 13.42 -4.67
CA PHE A 129 -9.25 13.91 -3.59
C PHE A 129 -8.34 15.06 -4.04
N ILE A 130 -7.66 14.90 -5.16
CA ILE A 130 -6.73 15.91 -5.69
C ILE A 130 -7.49 17.18 -6.09
N LYS A 131 -8.59 17.04 -6.84
CA LYS A 131 -9.39 18.18 -7.30
C LYS A 131 -10.00 19.00 -6.16
N ASN A 132 -10.39 18.35 -5.07
CA ASN A 132 -11.04 18.99 -3.92
C ASN A 132 -10.06 19.26 -2.77
N ALA A 133 -8.76 19.10 -2.97
CA ALA A 133 -7.76 19.23 -1.90
C ALA A 133 -8.15 18.46 -0.62
N GLY A 134 -8.72 17.27 -0.79
CA GLY A 134 -9.20 16.43 0.31
C GLY A 134 -10.49 16.89 0.99
N GLN A 135 -11.16 17.93 0.47
CA GLN A 135 -12.45 18.42 1.01
C GLN A 135 -13.63 17.80 0.25
N ASN A 136 -14.85 17.99 0.77
CA ASN A 136 -16.12 17.63 0.09
C ASN A 136 -16.24 16.13 -0.28
N CYS A 137 -15.62 15.23 0.49
CA CYS A 137 -15.80 13.80 0.29
C CYS A 137 -17.20 13.34 0.80
N LYS A 138 -17.73 12.30 0.18
CA LYS A 138 -19.02 11.69 0.58
C LYS A 138 -18.91 10.97 1.93
N CYS A 139 -17.85 10.23 2.13
CA CYS A 139 -17.52 9.57 3.40
C CYS A 139 -16.02 9.33 3.55
N VAL A 140 -15.59 8.98 4.77
CA VAL A 140 -14.20 8.72 5.13
C VAL A 140 -14.08 7.32 5.74
N GLY A 141 -13.10 6.55 5.27
CA GLY A 141 -12.74 5.25 5.82
C GLY A 141 -11.25 4.99 5.60
N CYS A 142 -10.90 3.92 4.89
CA CYS A 142 -9.50 3.68 4.49
C CYS A 142 -8.98 4.75 3.53
N TRP A 143 -9.89 5.45 2.85
CA TRP A 143 -9.61 6.65 2.05
C TRP A 143 -10.82 7.59 2.08
N LYS A 144 -10.69 8.79 1.50
CA LYS A 144 -11.79 9.74 1.29
C LYS A 144 -12.52 9.41 -0.01
N VAL A 145 -13.80 9.11 0.07
CA VAL A 145 -14.64 8.64 -1.04
C VAL A 145 -15.31 9.80 -1.75
N TYR A 146 -15.24 9.82 -3.07
CA TYR A 146 -15.87 10.83 -3.94
C TYR A 146 -16.85 10.23 -4.95
N CYS A 147 -16.71 8.94 -5.25
CA CYS A 147 -17.50 8.26 -6.28
C CYS A 147 -18.55 7.32 -5.68
N ASN A 148 -18.23 6.04 -5.58
CA ASN A 148 -19.16 4.97 -5.18
C ASN A 148 -19.07 4.67 -3.68
N GLU A 149 -19.88 5.35 -2.88
CA GLU A 149 -19.90 5.23 -1.43
C GLU A 149 -20.26 3.81 -0.95
N CYS A 150 -21.27 3.19 -1.58
CA CYS A 150 -21.72 1.86 -1.18
C CYS A 150 -20.61 0.80 -1.32
N GLU A 151 -19.89 0.80 -2.44
CA GLU A 151 -18.79 -0.14 -2.66
C GLU A 151 -17.59 0.16 -1.75
N ALA A 152 -17.30 1.43 -1.49
CA ALA A 152 -16.25 1.81 -0.55
C ALA A 152 -16.54 1.32 0.87
N ILE A 153 -17.77 1.50 1.38
CA ILE A 153 -18.17 1.04 2.72
C ILE A 153 -18.04 -0.48 2.84
N LYS A 154 -18.47 -1.24 1.80
CA LYS A 154 -18.27 -2.70 1.76
C LYS A 154 -16.80 -3.09 1.81
N ALA A 155 -15.96 -2.40 1.04
CA ALA A 155 -14.51 -2.62 1.04
C ALA A 155 -13.89 -2.34 2.41
N PHE A 156 -14.25 -1.22 3.05
CA PHE A 156 -13.78 -0.86 4.40
C PHE A 156 -14.17 -1.92 5.44
N ALA A 157 -15.41 -2.39 5.40
CA ALA A 157 -15.88 -3.45 6.31
C ALA A 157 -15.07 -4.74 6.12
N ARG A 158 -14.84 -5.15 4.86
CA ARG A 158 -14.04 -6.32 4.52
C ARG A 158 -12.59 -6.19 5.00
N PHE A 159 -11.96 -5.02 4.81
CA PHE A 159 -10.58 -4.80 5.24
C PHE A 159 -10.45 -4.81 6.76
N ARG A 160 -11.36 -4.14 7.48
CA ARG A 160 -11.37 -4.17 8.96
C ARG A 160 -11.55 -5.59 9.51
N LYS A 161 -12.49 -6.36 8.95
CA LYS A 161 -12.70 -7.76 9.35
C LYS A 161 -11.44 -8.60 9.10
N CYS A 162 -10.81 -8.43 7.94
CA CYS A 162 -9.56 -9.12 7.60
C CYS A 162 -8.47 -8.81 8.63
N THR A 163 -8.21 -7.53 8.89
CA THR A 163 -7.19 -7.12 9.88
C THR A 163 -7.48 -7.69 11.27
N SER A 164 -8.72 -7.64 11.74
CA SER A 164 -9.10 -8.20 13.04
C SER A 164 -8.82 -9.70 13.13
N VAL A 165 -9.15 -10.46 12.07
CA VAL A 165 -8.87 -11.91 12.01
C VAL A 165 -7.36 -12.18 12.01
N TYR A 166 -6.58 -11.44 11.20
CA TYR A 166 -5.14 -11.63 11.09
C TYR A 166 -4.39 -11.30 12.38
N VAL A 167 -4.74 -10.19 13.04
CA VAL A 167 -4.18 -9.83 14.35
C VAL A 167 -4.47 -10.92 15.39
N ARG A 168 -5.68 -11.46 15.41
CA ARG A 168 -6.03 -12.56 16.33
C ARG A 168 -5.19 -13.82 16.04
N LEU A 169 -5.05 -14.21 14.78
CA LEU A 169 -4.27 -15.39 14.38
C LEU A 169 -2.77 -15.19 14.66
N TRP A 170 -2.25 -13.98 14.46
CA TRP A 170 -0.88 -13.63 14.84
C TRP A 170 -0.67 -13.79 16.36
N ASN A 171 -1.58 -13.28 17.18
CA ASN A 171 -1.51 -13.42 18.64
C ASN A 171 -1.66 -14.88 19.12
N GLN A 172 -2.20 -15.77 18.27
CA GLN A 172 -2.24 -17.22 18.49
C GLN A 172 -0.96 -17.95 18.01
N GLY A 173 0.07 -17.20 17.58
CA GLY A 173 1.37 -17.74 17.19
C GLY A 173 1.50 -18.11 15.70
N ARG A 174 0.56 -17.72 14.83
CA ARG A 174 0.73 -17.92 13.38
C ARG A 174 1.80 -16.98 12.84
N SER A 175 2.73 -17.51 12.05
CA SER A 175 3.77 -16.70 11.40
C SER A 175 3.21 -15.87 10.25
N VAL A 176 3.92 -14.80 9.85
CA VAL A 176 3.56 -13.97 8.70
C VAL A 176 3.48 -14.79 7.40
N ARG A 177 4.37 -15.77 7.23
CA ARG A 177 4.35 -16.69 6.08
C ARG A 177 3.06 -17.51 6.01
N GLN A 178 2.59 -18.02 7.16
CA GLN A 178 1.33 -18.77 7.24
C GLN A 178 0.10 -17.89 6.97
N LEU A 179 0.18 -16.61 7.36
CA LEU A 179 -0.90 -15.62 7.16
C LEU A 179 -0.86 -14.97 5.78
N THR A 180 0.17 -15.21 4.98
CA THR A 180 0.26 -14.68 3.61
C THR A 180 -0.29 -15.72 2.63
N VAL A 181 -1.40 -15.37 1.98
CA VAL A 181 -2.00 -16.18 0.91
C VAL A 181 -1.06 -16.20 -0.30
N ALA A 182 -0.89 -17.34 -0.96
CA ALA A 182 -0.13 -17.42 -2.20
C ALA A 182 -0.81 -16.64 -3.34
N ALA A 183 -0.02 -16.17 -4.32
CA ALA A 183 -0.52 -15.51 -5.53
C ALA A 183 -1.21 -16.52 -6.46
#